data_478ebf0d36898aa4c0f8ba5916822805
#
_entry.id   478ebf0d36898aa4c0f8ba5916822805
#
_cell.length_a   1.000
_cell.length_b   1.000
_cell.length_c   1.000
_cell.angle_alpha   90.00
_cell.angle_beta   90.00
_cell.angle_gamma   90.00
#
_symmetry.space_group_name_H-M   'P 1'
#
loop_
_entity.id
_entity.type
_entity.pdbx_description
1 polymer ?
#
loop_
_entity_poly.entity_id
_entity_poly.type
_entity_poly.pdbx_seq_one_letter_code
_entity_poly.pdbx_strand_id
1 'polypeptide(L)'
;MRVLVTGASGFVGSHTVAALLADGHEPLLLMRNPERTRGVLAHVGVTGPVPLHRADVRDAAAVRAGLERCDAVIHAAAEIGVINHAADLTGTNVTGLKNVLGQAAELGLDPVVHISSIGVFVPPSGPVITTESPLSTPRNDYGRSKLSGERYARRLQEQGMPVTIVYPAGVAGPCPPSPDALMEGLRAGLEQGWPITAGGVGVVDVRDLAVVLARCLEPGRGPRRFMLGGHYLTWAQLADVCDEVTGGRCRRFRVSRAVLRGAAAVLDAVKRVTRIDHPLTRDAVEMMVTMVRTYDTPTLEALGVGLRPVQETIADSLRWLAQEGHLATGKIGRLAGSVAP
;
A
#
# COMPACT_ATOMS: atom_id res chain seq x y z
N MET A 1 3.49 16.45 -17.74
CA MET A 1 2.16 16.75 -17.19
C MET A 1 2.29 17.31 -15.80
N ARG A 2 1.42 18.23 -15.40
CA ARG A 2 1.28 18.62 -13.99
C ARG A 2 0.30 17.67 -13.29
N VAL A 3 0.76 17.01 -12.23
CA VAL A 3 0.02 15.92 -11.57
C VAL A 3 -0.26 16.28 -10.12
N LEU A 4 -1.53 16.36 -9.72
CA LEU A 4 -1.87 16.48 -8.30
C LEU A 4 -1.59 15.14 -7.60
N VAL A 5 -0.75 15.14 -6.57
CA VAL A 5 -0.48 13.96 -5.76
C VAL A 5 -1.02 14.18 -4.35
N THR A 6 -1.95 13.36 -3.92
CA THR A 6 -2.40 13.31 -2.53
C THR A 6 -1.65 12.20 -1.79
N GLY A 7 -1.42 12.37 -0.49
CA GLY A 7 -0.73 11.34 0.30
C GLY A 7 0.79 11.29 0.10
N ALA A 8 1.41 12.34 -0.42
CA ALA A 8 2.86 12.43 -0.68
C ALA A 8 3.75 12.28 0.57
N SER A 9 3.21 12.43 1.78
CA SER A 9 3.90 12.16 3.05
C SER A 9 3.75 10.70 3.52
N GLY A 10 3.13 9.84 2.73
CA GLY A 10 2.99 8.41 2.98
C GLY A 10 4.03 7.59 2.20
N PHE A 11 4.11 6.29 2.49
CA PHE A 11 5.08 5.38 1.88
C PHE A 11 4.96 5.35 0.35
N VAL A 12 3.80 4.96 -0.17
CA VAL A 12 3.57 4.88 -1.62
C VAL A 12 3.66 6.26 -2.27
N GLY A 13 3.04 7.29 -1.65
CA GLY A 13 2.99 8.63 -2.23
C GLY A 13 4.36 9.29 -2.39
N SER A 14 5.28 9.11 -1.44
CA SER A 14 6.62 9.68 -1.53
C SER A 14 7.45 9.07 -2.66
N HIS A 15 7.43 7.74 -2.78
CA HIS A 15 8.09 7.05 -3.89
C HIS A 15 7.44 7.38 -5.25
N THR A 16 6.11 7.56 -5.28
CA THR A 16 5.41 8.02 -6.48
C THR A 16 5.90 9.40 -6.91
N VAL A 17 6.08 10.34 -5.98
CA VAL A 17 6.64 11.67 -6.31
C VAL A 17 8.04 11.55 -6.90
N ALA A 18 8.90 10.69 -6.33
CA ALA A 18 10.24 10.45 -6.88
C ALA A 18 10.20 9.89 -8.31
N ALA A 19 9.32 8.90 -8.56
CA ALA A 19 9.14 8.32 -9.89
C ALA A 19 8.61 9.35 -10.91
N LEU A 20 7.64 10.17 -10.53
CA LEU A 20 7.08 11.23 -11.37
C LEU A 20 8.14 12.25 -11.80
N LEU A 21 8.98 12.69 -10.86
CA LEU A 21 10.07 13.61 -11.15
C LEU A 21 11.12 12.98 -12.09
N ALA A 22 11.43 11.70 -11.88
CA ALA A 22 12.36 10.96 -12.76
C ALA A 22 11.83 10.82 -14.18
N ASP A 23 10.51 10.68 -14.36
CA ASP A 23 9.83 10.61 -15.67
C ASP A 23 9.52 11.99 -16.25
N GLY A 24 9.99 13.09 -15.63
CA GLY A 24 9.83 14.47 -16.14
C GLY A 24 8.43 15.06 -15.95
N HIS A 25 7.63 14.52 -15.03
CA HIS A 25 6.37 15.13 -14.63
C HIS A 25 6.57 16.24 -13.60
N GLU A 26 5.55 17.09 -13.43
CA GLU A 26 5.53 18.20 -12.46
C GLU A 26 4.52 17.90 -11.34
N PRO A 27 4.91 17.21 -10.25
CA PRO A 27 3.98 16.93 -9.16
C PRO A 27 3.63 18.20 -8.38
N LEU A 28 2.33 18.41 -8.12
CA LEU A 28 1.77 19.35 -7.15
C LEU A 28 1.27 18.55 -5.95
N LEU A 29 1.84 18.78 -4.77
CA LEU A 29 1.55 17.95 -3.60
C LEU A 29 0.45 18.54 -2.75
N LEU A 30 -0.71 17.87 -2.68
CA LEU A 30 -1.76 18.20 -1.73
C LEU A 30 -1.43 17.55 -0.38
N MET A 31 -1.17 18.36 0.65
CA MET A 31 -0.72 17.87 1.95
C MET A 31 -1.15 18.78 3.11
N ARG A 32 -1.26 18.22 4.32
CA ARG A 32 -1.61 18.94 5.54
C ARG A 32 -0.41 19.60 6.22
N ASN A 33 0.73 18.91 6.22
CA ASN A 33 1.95 19.34 6.91
C ASN A 33 3.14 19.41 5.92
N PRO A 34 3.56 20.63 5.51
CA PRO A 34 4.67 20.83 4.58
C PRO A 34 6.01 20.30 5.08
N GLU A 35 6.34 20.50 6.35
CA GLU A 35 7.63 20.10 6.92
C GLU A 35 7.78 18.60 6.96
N ARG A 36 6.76 17.89 7.47
CA ARG A 36 6.73 16.43 7.44
C ARG A 36 6.86 15.91 6.00
N THR A 37 6.16 16.51 5.04
CA THR A 37 6.20 16.07 3.64
C THR A 37 7.59 16.22 3.07
N ARG A 38 8.27 17.37 3.28
CA ARG A 38 9.66 17.55 2.84
C ARG A 38 10.63 16.57 3.48
N GLY A 39 10.49 16.32 4.78
CA GLY A 39 11.31 15.32 5.48
C GLY A 39 11.17 13.91 4.87
N VAL A 40 9.94 13.46 4.63
CA VAL A 40 9.70 12.15 4.01
C VAL A 40 10.24 12.09 2.58
N LEU A 41 10.08 13.14 1.79
CA LEU A 41 10.60 13.22 0.42
C LEU A 41 12.13 13.20 0.37
N ALA A 42 12.80 13.84 1.32
CA ALA A 42 14.26 13.79 1.41
C ALA A 42 14.79 12.35 1.61
N HIS A 43 14.10 11.52 2.40
CA HIS A 43 14.49 10.11 2.61
C HIS A 43 14.40 9.27 1.33
N VAL A 44 13.53 9.64 0.39
CA VAL A 44 13.44 8.97 -0.92
C VAL A 44 14.23 9.69 -2.02
N GLY A 45 15.17 10.57 -1.64
CA GLY A 45 16.09 11.25 -2.56
C GLY A 45 15.53 12.49 -3.27
N VAL A 46 14.32 12.95 -2.92
CA VAL A 46 13.74 14.18 -3.47
C VAL A 46 14.19 15.37 -2.65
N THR A 47 15.26 16.04 -3.09
CA THR A 47 15.87 17.20 -2.40
C THR A 47 15.56 18.53 -3.06
N GLY A 48 15.09 18.52 -4.31
CA GLY A 48 14.71 19.73 -5.06
C GLY A 48 13.36 20.32 -4.58
N PRO A 49 13.06 21.57 -4.97
CA PRO A 49 11.79 22.20 -4.65
C PRO A 49 10.64 21.51 -5.41
N VAL A 50 9.64 21.04 -4.67
CA VAL A 50 8.41 20.51 -5.23
C VAL A 50 7.25 21.43 -4.81
N PRO A 51 6.39 21.86 -5.76
CA PRO A 51 5.23 22.70 -5.46
C PRO A 51 4.29 22.06 -4.45
N LEU A 52 3.90 22.83 -3.42
CA LEU A 52 3.03 22.39 -2.35
C LEU A 52 1.68 23.11 -2.42
N HIS A 53 0.60 22.36 -2.19
CA HIS A 53 -0.75 22.86 -1.99
C HIS A 53 -1.26 22.41 -0.62
N ARG A 54 -1.22 23.34 0.37
CA ARG A 54 -1.62 23.01 1.74
C ARG A 54 -3.13 22.89 1.84
N ALA A 55 -3.61 21.66 1.96
CA ALA A 55 -5.03 21.35 2.06
C ALA A 55 -5.25 19.99 2.75
N ASP A 56 -6.49 19.77 3.20
CA ASP A 56 -6.99 18.45 3.61
C ASP A 56 -7.86 17.90 2.47
N VAL A 57 -7.77 16.62 2.17
CA VAL A 57 -8.61 15.97 1.14
C VAL A 57 -10.10 16.04 1.46
N ARG A 58 -10.46 16.28 2.72
CA ARG A 58 -11.85 16.49 3.18
C ARG A 58 -12.41 17.85 2.83
N ASP A 59 -11.56 18.83 2.55
CA ASP A 59 -11.94 20.18 2.11
C ASP A 59 -12.14 20.18 0.59
N ALA A 60 -13.39 20.09 0.17
CA ALA A 60 -13.77 20.02 -1.25
C ALA A 60 -13.31 21.26 -2.05
N ALA A 61 -13.39 22.46 -1.47
CA ALA A 61 -12.99 23.69 -2.15
C ALA A 61 -11.48 23.77 -2.34
N ALA A 62 -10.72 23.40 -1.32
CA ALA A 62 -9.27 23.37 -1.40
C ALA A 62 -8.77 22.26 -2.35
N VAL A 63 -9.42 21.10 -2.38
CA VAL A 63 -9.13 20.02 -3.37
C VAL A 63 -9.35 20.55 -4.78
N ARG A 64 -10.50 21.20 -5.05
CA ARG A 64 -10.81 21.76 -6.36
C ARG A 64 -9.76 22.75 -6.83
N ALA A 65 -9.37 23.70 -5.99
CA ALA A 65 -8.34 24.68 -6.30
C ALA A 65 -6.97 24.06 -6.63
N GLY A 66 -6.66 22.88 -6.08
CA GLY A 66 -5.48 22.12 -6.44
C GLY A 66 -5.62 21.42 -7.80
N LEU A 67 -6.76 20.79 -8.06
CA LEU A 67 -7.06 20.06 -9.31
C LEU A 67 -7.10 21.00 -10.53
N GLU A 68 -7.68 22.19 -10.41
CA GLU A 68 -7.75 23.19 -11.49
C GLU A 68 -6.37 23.65 -12.02
N ARG A 69 -5.29 23.29 -11.32
CA ARG A 69 -3.91 23.60 -11.70
C ARG A 69 -3.18 22.41 -12.34
N CYS A 70 -3.87 21.29 -12.56
CA CYS A 70 -3.26 20.03 -12.94
C CYS A 70 -3.96 19.40 -14.15
N ASP A 71 -3.22 18.57 -14.87
CA ASP A 71 -3.71 17.78 -16.00
C ASP A 71 -4.25 16.42 -15.56
N ALA A 72 -3.69 15.89 -14.47
CA ALA A 72 -3.97 14.54 -13.96
C ALA A 72 -3.91 14.53 -12.43
N VAL A 73 -4.39 13.43 -11.82
CA VAL A 73 -4.27 13.22 -10.37
C VAL A 73 -3.89 11.80 -10.02
N ILE A 74 -3.02 11.64 -9.01
CA ILE A 74 -2.77 10.36 -8.33
C ILE A 74 -3.26 10.49 -6.88
N HIS A 75 -4.31 9.74 -6.55
CA HIS A 75 -4.87 9.71 -5.21
C HIS A 75 -4.30 8.54 -4.40
N ALA A 76 -3.26 8.85 -3.61
CA ALA A 76 -2.60 7.92 -2.69
C ALA A 76 -2.94 8.19 -1.20
N ALA A 77 -3.69 9.24 -0.89
CA ALA A 77 -4.07 9.54 0.47
C ALA A 77 -5.08 8.51 1.00
N ALA A 78 -4.69 7.82 2.05
CA ALA A 78 -5.56 6.92 2.81
C ALA A 78 -5.06 6.83 4.25
N GLU A 79 -5.98 6.61 5.19
CA GLU A 79 -5.66 6.22 6.55
C GLU A 79 -5.81 4.70 6.71
N ILE A 80 -4.79 4.07 7.32
CA ILE A 80 -4.79 2.63 7.62
C ILE A 80 -5.16 2.48 9.09
N GLY A 81 -6.42 2.21 9.38
CA GLY A 81 -6.97 2.14 10.74
C GLY A 81 -6.56 0.91 11.55
N VAL A 82 -5.58 0.12 11.10
CA VAL A 82 -5.13 -1.10 11.79
C VAL A 82 -4.31 -0.75 13.04
N ILE A 83 -3.59 0.38 13.02
CA ILE A 83 -2.65 0.80 14.06
C ILE A 83 -3.14 2.03 14.83
N ASN A 84 -4.07 2.82 14.28
CA ASN A 84 -4.54 4.06 14.88
C ASN A 84 -6.06 4.08 15.05
N HIS A 85 -6.54 3.87 16.27
CA HIS A 85 -7.97 3.90 16.61
C HIS A 85 -8.63 5.28 16.45
N ALA A 86 -7.85 6.36 16.31
CA ALA A 86 -8.33 7.72 16.10
C ALA A 86 -8.44 8.08 14.61
N ALA A 87 -8.17 7.15 13.68
CA ALA A 87 -8.22 7.42 12.25
C ALA A 87 -9.65 7.71 11.79
N ASP A 88 -9.84 8.84 11.13
CA ASP A 88 -11.10 9.18 10.46
C ASP A 88 -11.18 8.46 9.10
N LEU A 89 -11.42 7.15 9.16
CA LEU A 89 -11.51 6.30 7.96
C LEU A 89 -12.62 6.74 7.01
N THR A 90 -13.74 7.24 7.54
CA THR A 90 -14.86 7.70 6.72
C THR A 90 -14.54 9.04 6.08
N GLY A 91 -14.02 10.00 6.84
CA GLY A 91 -13.65 11.32 6.33
C GLY A 91 -12.54 11.24 5.29
N THR A 92 -11.41 10.58 5.62
CA THR A 92 -10.26 10.53 4.70
C THR A 92 -10.49 9.56 3.55
N ASN A 93 -10.86 8.29 3.85
CA ASN A 93 -10.89 7.24 2.81
C ASN A 93 -12.15 7.29 1.92
N VAL A 94 -13.24 7.87 2.39
CA VAL A 94 -14.49 7.93 1.61
C VAL A 94 -14.78 9.34 1.13
N THR A 95 -14.88 10.32 2.05
CA THR A 95 -15.19 11.71 1.67
C THR A 95 -14.02 12.32 0.90
N GLY A 96 -12.78 12.15 1.38
CA GLY A 96 -11.60 12.66 0.69
C GLY A 96 -11.44 12.05 -0.71
N LEU A 97 -11.64 10.74 -0.85
CA LEU A 97 -11.62 10.09 -2.16
C LEU A 97 -12.68 10.66 -3.09
N LYS A 98 -13.93 10.83 -2.61
CA LYS A 98 -15.01 11.40 -3.44
C LYS A 98 -14.70 12.83 -3.88
N ASN A 99 -14.15 13.64 -2.98
CA ASN A 99 -13.72 15.01 -3.31
C ASN A 99 -12.65 15.02 -4.41
N VAL A 100 -11.66 14.11 -4.32
CA VAL A 100 -10.56 14.09 -5.30
C VAL A 100 -11.03 13.50 -6.63
N LEU A 101 -11.55 12.27 -6.65
CA LEU A 101 -11.91 11.59 -7.90
C LEU A 101 -13.13 12.23 -8.59
N GLY A 102 -14.16 12.61 -7.81
CA GLY A 102 -15.36 13.23 -8.36
C GLY A 102 -15.07 14.55 -9.02
N GLN A 103 -14.35 15.43 -8.34
CA GLN A 103 -14.03 16.76 -8.90
C GLN A 103 -13.01 16.67 -10.05
N ALA A 104 -12.04 15.73 -9.99
CA ALA A 104 -11.14 15.48 -11.09
C ALA A 104 -11.90 15.05 -12.36
N ALA A 105 -12.89 14.16 -12.21
CA ALA A 105 -13.76 13.75 -13.28
C ALA A 105 -14.61 14.91 -13.83
N GLU A 106 -15.20 15.74 -12.95
CA GLU A 106 -15.96 16.93 -13.35
C GLU A 106 -15.12 17.97 -14.10
N LEU A 107 -13.86 18.12 -13.73
CA LEU A 107 -12.91 19.03 -14.38
C LEU A 107 -12.31 18.44 -15.67
N GLY A 108 -12.61 17.19 -15.99
CA GLY A 108 -12.09 16.52 -17.18
C GLY A 108 -10.61 16.17 -17.12
N LEU A 109 -10.04 15.97 -15.93
CA LEU A 109 -8.66 15.51 -15.79
C LEU A 109 -8.53 14.10 -16.37
N ASP A 110 -7.44 13.86 -17.13
CA ASP A 110 -7.15 12.57 -17.74
C ASP A 110 -5.64 12.28 -17.71
N PRO A 111 -5.21 11.25 -17.00
CA PRO A 111 -6.00 10.29 -16.22
C PRO A 111 -6.27 10.69 -14.75
N VAL A 112 -7.23 9.99 -14.14
CA VAL A 112 -7.49 10.02 -12.69
C VAL A 112 -7.05 8.69 -12.09
N VAL A 113 -5.91 8.64 -11.38
CA VAL A 113 -5.35 7.40 -10.84
C VAL A 113 -5.72 7.23 -9.38
N HIS A 114 -6.34 6.09 -9.04
CA HIS A 114 -6.71 5.71 -7.68
C HIS A 114 -5.96 4.47 -7.20
N ILE A 115 -5.35 4.54 -6.02
CA ILE A 115 -4.71 3.40 -5.37
C ILE A 115 -5.73 2.72 -4.45
N SER A 116 -6.30 1.62 -4.93
CA SER A 116 -7.16 0.73 -4.17
C SER A 116 -6.34 -0.28 -3.33
N SER A 117 -6.76 -1.52 -3.25
CA SER A 117 -6.03 -2.61 -2.57
C SER A 117 -6.59 -3.96 -3.01
N ILE A 118 -5.75 -5.00 -3.06
CA ILE A 118 -6.25 -6.39 -3.19
C ILE A 118 -7.18 -6.78 -2.05
N GLY A 119 -7.14 -6.08 -0.92
CA GLY A 119 -8.04 -6.31 0.22
C GLY A 119 -9.52 -6.21 -0.12
N VAL A 120 -9.90 -5.49 -1.20
CA VAL A 120 -11.30 -5.42 -1.66
C VAL A 120 -11.81 -6.73 -2.26
N PHE A 121 -10.92 -7.70 -2.53
CA PHE A 121 -11.22 -9.03 -3.05
C PHE A 121 -11.05 -10.14 -2.00
N VAL A 122 -10.71 -9.81 -0.74
CA VAL A 122 -10.44 -10.79 0.32
C VAL A 122 -11.63 -10.91 1.26
N PRO A 123 -12.12 -12.14 1.56
CA PRO A 123 -11.63 -13.44 1.11
C PRO A 123 -11.86 -13.66 -0.38
N PRO A 124 -10.89 -14.28 -1.09
CA PRO A 124 -10.99 -14.51 -2.54
C PRO A 124 -12.08 -15.53 -2.87
N SER A 125 -12.73 -15.33 -4.01
CA SER A 125 -13.77 -16.23 -4.53
C SER A 125 -13.22 -17.42 -5.34
N GLY A 126 -11.91 -17.41 -5.62
CA GLY A 126 -11.25 -18.43 -6.44
C GLY A 126 -9.76 -18.57 -6.14
N PRO A 127 -9.04 -19.43 -6.87
CA PRO A 127 -7.62 -19.72 -6.62
C PRO A 127 -6.66 -18.61 -7.09
N VAL A 128 -7.17 -17.63 -7.84
CA VAL A 128 -6.42 -16.48 -8.37
C VAL A 128 -7.31 -15.24 -8.30
N ILE A 129 -6.77 -14.11 -7.86
CA ILE A 129 -7.45 -12.81 -7.88
C ILE A 129 -7.11 -12.09 -9.18
N THR A 130 -8.12 -11.57 -9.86
CA THR A 130 -8.01 -10.75 -11.06
C THR A 130 -8.74 -9.41 -10.85
N THR A 131 -8.60 -8.46 -11.77
CA THR A 131 -9.38 -7.20 -11.76
C THR A 131 -10.88 -7.42 -11.88
N GLU A 132 -11.31 -8.58 -12.41
CA GLU A 132 -12.70 -8.97 -12.62
C GLU A 132 -13.26 -9.83 -11.47
N SER A 133 -12.43 -10.18 -10.49
CA SER A 133 -12.89 -10.91 -9.32
C SER A 133 -13.99 -10.14 -8.58
N PRO A 134 -15.01 -10.83 -8.04
CA PRO A 134 -16.07 -10.18 -7.28
C PRO A 134 -15.50 -9.48 -6.04
N LEU A 135 -16.03 -8.30 -5.74
CA LEU A 135 -15.68 -7.57 -4.53
C LEU A 135 -16.14 -8.34 -3.30
N SER A 136 -15.29 -8.38 -2.29
CA SER A 136 -15.59 -9.05 -1.02
C SER A 136 -16.57 -8.24 -0.15
N THR A 137 -16.95 -8.81 0.99
CA THR A 137 -17.74 -8.12 2.03
C THR A 137 -16.89 -8.01 3.29
N PRO A 138 -16.07 -6.96 3.44
CA PRO A 138 -15.18 -6.80 4.59
C PRO A 138 -15.98 -6.56 5.87
N ARG A 139 -15.46 -7.08 6.99
CA ARG A 139 -16.10 -7.00 8.30
C ARG A 139 -15.64 -5.81 9.15
N ASN A 140 -14.44 -5.29 8.87
CA ASN A 140 -13.87 -4.16 9.60
C ASN A 140 -14.13 -2.81 8.92
N ASP A 141 -13.94 -1.73 9.68
CA ASP A 141 -14.18 -0.36 9.20
C ASP A 141 -13.23 0.04 8.08
N TYR A 142 -11.95 -0.35 8.17
CA TYR A 142 -10.98 -0.08 7.11
C TYR A 142 -11.37 -0.75 5.79
N GLY A 143 -11.64 -2.06 5.80
CA GLY A 143 -12.09 -2.77 4.60
C GLY A 143 -13.39 -2.19 4.03
N ARG A 144 -14.35 -1.82 4.91
CA ARG A 144 -15.59 -1.16 4.48
C ARG A 144 -15.33 0.20 3.82
N SER A 145 -14.40 0.99 4.37
CA SER A 145 -14.03 2.29 3.78
C SER A 145 -13.37 2.11 2.41
N LYS A 146 -12.44 1.15 2.28
CA LYS A 146 -11.81 0.80 0.99
C LYS A 146 -12.83 0.29 -0.03
N LEU A 147 -13.74 -0.60 0.36
CA LEU A 147 -14.80 -1.09 -0.52
C LEU A 147 -15.74 0.03 -0.96
N SER A 148 -16.07 0.98 -0.08
CA SER A 148 -16.90 2.14 -0.43
C SER A 148 -16.21 3.03 -1.48
N GLY A 149 -14.91 3.28 -1.30
CA GLY A 149 -14.09 4.01 -2.28
C GLY A 149 -14.02 3.29 -3.63
N GLU A 150 -13.77 1.98 -3.61
CA GLU A 150 -13.72 1.12 -4.79
C GLU A 150 -15.03 1.16 -5.60
N ARG A 151 -16.16 1.02 -4.92
CA ARG A 151 -17.48 1.11 -5.58
C ARG A 151 -17.74 2.49 -6.19
N TYR A 152 -17.23 3.55 -5.55
CA TYR A 152 -17.34 4.89 -6.10
C TYR A 152 -16.46 5.06 -7.35
N ALA A 153 -15.21 4.62 -7.30
CA ALA A 153 -14.31 4.68 -8.45
C ALA A 153 -14.85 3.87 -9.65
N ARG A 154 -15.40 2.66 -9.41
CA ARG A 154 -16.04 1.86 -10.47
C ARG A 154 -17.26 2.55 -11.07
N ARG A 155 -18.10 3.23 -10.28
CA ARG A 155 -19.22 4.01 -10.83
C ARG A 155 -18.76 5.14 -11.76
N LEU A 156 -17.64 5.81 -11.41
CA LEU A 156 -17.07 6.80 -12.33
C LEU A 156 -16.57 6.15 -13.63
N GLN A 157 -15.99 4.97 -13.57
CA GLN A 157 -15.61 4.18 -14.76
C GLN A 157 -16.82 3.81 -15.61
N GLU A 158 -17.93 3.36 -14.99
CA GLU A 158 -19.20 3.03 -15.66
C GLU A 158 -19.82 4.25 -16.36
N GLN A 159 -19.54 5.46 -15.87
CA GLN A 159 -19.91 6.73 -16.49
C GLN A 159 -18.95 7.19 -17.60
N GLY A 160 -17.95 6.38 -17.93
CA GLY A 160 -16.95 6.68 -18.97
C GLY A 160 -15.80 7.59 -18.52
N MET A 161 -15.70 7.91 -17.22
CA MET A 161 -14.62 8.75 -16.71
C MET A 161 -13.26 8.02 -16.76
N PRO A 162 -12.16 8.70 -17.10
CA PRO A 162 -10.83 8.09 -17.30
C PRO A 162 -10.14 7.71 -15.98
N VAL A 163 -10.87 7.00 -15.12
CA VAL A 163 -10.37 6.53 -13.83
C VAL A 163 -9.57 5.25 -14.01
N THR A 164 -8.31 5.28 -13.60
CA THR A 164 -7.45 4.10 -13.51
C THR A 164 -7.37 3.64 -12.05
N ILE A 165 -7.72 2.39 -11.79
CA ILE A 165 -7.65 1.79 -10.44
C ILE A 165 -6.50 0.80 -10.39
N VAL A 166 -5.59 0.97 -9.41
CA VAL A 166 -4.47 0.05 -9.17
C VAL A 166 -4.70 -0.69 -7.86
N TYR A 167 -4.55 -2.02 -7.87
CA TYR A 167 -4.77 -2.91 -6.72
C TYR A 167 -3.45 -3.51 -6.23
N PRO A 168 -2.68 -2.81 -5.41
CA PRO A 168 -1.46 -3.37 -4.83
C PRO A 168 -1.77 -4.39 -3.74
N ALA A 169 -0.87 -5.37 -3.58
CA ALA A 169 -0.82 -6.25 -2.41
C ALA A 169 -0.06 -5.59 -1.24
N GLY A 170 0.61 -6.38 -0.41
CA GLY A 170 1.48 -5.87 0.64
C GLY A 170 2.67 -5.12 0.03
N VAL A 171 2.80 -3.85 0.35
CA VAL A 171 3.89 -3.02 -0.14
C VAL A 171 5.06 -3.09 0.84
N ALA A 172 6.27 -3.31 0.34
CA ALA A 172 7.50 -3.33 1.12
C ALA A 172 8.61 -2.58 0.39
N GLY A 173 9.72 -2.35 1.04
CA GLY A 173 10.86 -1.63 0.46
C GLY A 173 11.46 -0.61 1.41
N PRO A 174 12.40 0.24 0.92
CA PRO A 174 13.10 1.22 1.75
C PRO A 174 12.24 2.44 2.10
N CYS A 175 12.60 3.12 3.15
CA CYS A 175 12.12 4.46 3.53
C CYS A 175 10.61 4.62 3.72
N PRO A 176 9.86 3.68 4.32
CA PRO A 176 8.52 3.99 4.77
C PRO A 176 8.58 5.05 5.90
N PRO A 177 7.64 6.00 5.99
CA PRO A 177 7.63 6.98 7.08
C PRO A 177 7.31 6.38 8.46
N SER A 178 6.84 5.15 8.48
CA SER A 178 6.64 4.29 9.66
C SER A 178 6.41 2.85 9.20
N PRO A 179 6.70 1.82 10.03
CA PRO A 179 6.38 0.45 9.68
C PRO A 179 4.89 0.29 9.39
N ASP A 180 4.57 -0.37 8.29
CA ASP A 180 3.21 -0.82 7.95
C ASP A 180 2.98 -2.28 8.38
N ALA A 181 1.82 -2.84 8.03
CA ALA A 181 1.46 -4.19 8.43
C ALA A 181 2.42 -5.28 7.90
N LEU A 182 2.97 -5.11 6.69
CA LEU A 182 3.93 -6.08 6.13
C LEU A 182 5.29 -5.92 6.80
N MET A 183 5.76 -4.69 7.01
CA MET A 183 7.02 -4.40 7.72
C MET A 183 6.98 -4.92 9.16
N GLU A 184 5.86 -4.71 9.87
CA GLU A 184 5.63 -5.28 11.20
C GLU A 184 5.60 -6.82 11.18
N GLY A 185 5.03 -7.41 10.13
CA GLY A 185 5.06 -8.85 9.91
C GLY A 185 6.48 -9.40 9.74
N LEU A 186 7.32 -8.72 8.95
CA LEU A 186 8.74 -9.06 8.77
C LEU A 186 9.51 -8.97 10.11
N ARG A 187 9.32 -7.88 10.86
CA ARG A 187 9.91 -7.70 12.18
C ARG A 187 9.52 -8.82 13.13
N ALA A 188 8.21 -9.07 13.28
CA ALA A 188 7.71 -10.13 14.16
C ALA A 188 8.21 -11.52 13.75
N GLY A 189 8.28 -11.81 12.45
CA GLY A 189 8.80 -13.07 11.92
C GLY A 189 10.26 -13.31 12.31
N LEU A 190 11.12 -12.27 12.29
CA LEU A 190 12.52 -12.36 12.67
C LEU A 190 12.72 -12.39 14.20
N GLU A 191 11.89 -11.72 14.96
CA GLU A 191 11.99 -11.67 16.44
C GLU A 191 11.37 -12.89 17.12
N GLN A 192 10.15 -13.26 16.71
CA GLN A 192 9.32 -14.24 17.40
C GLN A 192 9.23 -15.59 16.65
N GLY A 193 9.50 -15.56 15.34
CA GLY A 193 9.37 -16.70 14.42
C GLY A 193 8.11 -16.63 13.55
N TRP A 194 8.12 -17.45 12.51
CA TRP A 194 7.10 -17.45 11.47
C TRP A 194 6.00 -18.47 11.75
N PRO A 195 4.73 -18.04 11.87
CA PRO A 195 3.58 -18.96 11.92
C PRO A 195 3.33 -19.50 10.50
N ILE A 196 3.71 -20.74 10.27
CA ILE A 196 3.48 -21.42 8.99
C ILE A 196 2.05 -21.94 8.96
N THR A 197 1.22 -21.29 8.17
CA THR A 197 -0.18 -21.64 7.95
C THR A 197 -0.47 -21.74 6.45
N ALA A 198 -1.68 -22.13 6.09
CA ALA A 198 -2.12 -22.07 4.70
C ALA A 198 -2.34 -20.60 4.29
N GLY A 199 -2.18 -20.32 2.99
CA GLY A 199 -2.17 -18.96 2.45
C GLY A 199 -0.76 -18.40 2.35
N GLY A 200 -0.67 -17.11 2.21
CA GLY A 200 0.60 -16.40 2.00
C GLY A 200 0.38 -14.90 1.94
N VAL A 201 1.30 -14.22 1.28
CA VAL A 201 1.26 -12.77 1.08
C VAL A 201 1.78 -12.42 -0.32
N GLY A 202 1.16 -11.44 -0.97
CA GLY A 202 1.75 -10.77 -2.12
C GLY A 202 2.69 -9.68 -1.64
N VAL A 203 3.88 -9.60 -2.20
CA VAL A 203 4.91 -8.61 -1.87
C VAL A 203 5.19 -7.77 -3.11
N VAL A 204 4.93 -6.48 -3.01
CA VAL A 204 5.21 -5.49 -4.06
C VAL A 204 6.28 -4.54 -3.56
N ASP A 205 7.33 -4.33 -4.35
CA ASP A 205 8.28 -3.26 -4.04
C ASP A 205 7.62 -1.89 -4.25
N VAL A 206 7.78 -1.00 -3.29
CA VAL A 206 7.20 0.35 -3.36
C VAL A 206 7.71 1.12 -4.58
N ARG A 207 8.94 0.88 -5.01
CA ARG A 207 9.57 1.51 -6.19
C ARG A 207 8.91 1.00 -7.48
N ASP A 208 8.57 -0.29 -7.56
CA ASP A 208 7.88 -0.88 -8.71
C ASP A 208 6.43 -0.38 -8.78
N LEU A 209 5.75 -0.29 -7.62
CA LEU A 209 4.43 0.33 -7.55
C LEU A 209 4.48 1.79 -8.00
N ALA A 210 5.49 2.56 -7.59
CA ALA A 210 5.64 3.95 -7.99
C ALA A 210 5.83 4.10 -9.51
N VAL A 211 6.62 3.21 -10.13
CA VAL A 211 6.77 3.15 -11.60
C VAL A 211 5.44 2.80 -12.27
N VAL A 212 4.71 1.81 -11.78
CA VAL A 212 3.36 1.47 -12.29
C VAL A 212 2.43 2.67 -12.24
N LEU A 213 2.43 3.42 -11.14
CA LEU A 213 1.58 4.61 -10.99
C LEU A 213 1.98 5.73 -11.97
N ALA A 214 3.27 5.95 -12.19
CA ALA A 214 3.76 6.91 -13.19
C ALA A 214 3.36 6.48 -14.60
N ARG A 215 3.50 5.20 -14.95
CA ARG A 215 3.07 4.65 -16.26
C ARG A 215 1.54 4.69 -16.48
N CYS A 216 0.75 4.82 -15.41
CA CYS A 216 -0.69 5.04 -15.54
C CYS A 216 -1.05 6.44 -16.07
N LEU A 217 -0.12 7.36 -16.18
CA LEU A 217 -0.37 8.76 -16.58
C LEU A 217 -0.45 8.99 -18.10
N GLU A 218 -0.67 7.95 -18.89
CA GLU A 218 -0.93 8.10 -20.32
C GLU A 218 -2.39 8.55 -20.54
N PRO A 219 -2.63 9.75 -21.10
CA PRO A 219 -3.99 10.26 -21.32
C PRO A 219 -4.70 9.56 -22.48
N GLY A 220 -6.01 9.69 -22.57
CA GLY A 220 -6.83 9.15 -23.67
C GLY A 220 -7.03 7.63 -23.62
N ARG A 221 -6.66 6.96 -22.54
CA ARG A 221 -6.79 5.51 -22.40
C ARG A 221 -8.13 5.07 -21.80
N GLY A 222 -8.94 6.04 -21.36
CA GLY A 222 -10.23 5.74 -20.70
C GLY A 222 -10.08 4.98 -19.37
N PRO A 223 -11.18 4.34 -18.89
CA PRO A 223 -11.17 3.62 -17.63
C PRO A 223 -10.33 2.33 -17.70
N ARG A 224 -9.42 2.13 -16.72
CA ARG A 224 -8.54 0.95 -16.64
C ARG A 224 -8.49 0.40 -15.22
N ARG A 225 -8.19 -0.88 -15.08
CA ARG A 225 -7.94 -1.55 -13.80
C ARG A 225 -6.68 -2.40 -13.90
N PHE A 226 -5.77 -2.23 -12.94
CA PHE A 226 -4.48 -2.89 -12.91
C PHE A 226 -4.28 -3.65 -11.60
N MET A 227 -4.09 -4.96 -11.70
CA MET A 227 -3.73 -5.82 -10.58
C MET A 227 -2.21 -5.78 -10.38
N LEU A 228 -1.76 -5.57 -9.15
CA LEU A 228 -0.33 -5.58 -8.80
C LEU A 228 -0.13 -6.28 -7.44
N GLY A 229 -0.24 -7.60 -7.42
CA GLY A 229 0.02 -8.41 -6.24
C GLY A 229 1.49 -8.70 -6.00
N GLY A 230 2.33 -8.54 -7.03
CA GLY A 230 3.76 -8.76 -6.97
C GLY A 230 4.13 -10.25 -6.79
N HIS A 231 5.13 -10.50 -5.97
CA HIS A 231 5.58 -11.85 -5.68
C HIS A 231 4.69 -12.50 -4.62
N TYR A 232 3.86 -13.46 -5.03
CA TYR A 232 3.11 -14.26 -4.06
C TYR A 232 4.02 -15.28 -3.38
N LEU A 233 4.14 -15.19 -2.05
CA LEU A 233 4.92 -16.10 -1.23
C LEU A 233 4.01 -16.77 -0.19
N THR A 234 4.11 -18.08 -0.05
CA THR A 234 3.62 -18.75 1.16
C THR A 234 4.42 -18.28 2.37
N TRP A 235 3.88 -18.42 3.57
CA TRP A 235 4.61 -18.04 4.80
C TRP A 235 5.93 -18.77 4.97
N ALA A 236 6.03 -20.02 4.47
CA ALA A 236 7.28 -20.77 4.45
C ALA A 236 8.30 -20.14 3.48
N GLN A 237 7.87 -19.80 2.26
CA GLN A 237 8.73 -19.14 1.26
C GLN A 237 9.18 -17.75 1.71
N LEU A 238 8.30 -16.96 2.37
CA LEU A 238 8.73 -15.67 2.93
C LEU A 238 9.80 -15.84 4.01
N ALA A 239 9.66 -16.84 4.88
CA ALA A 239 10.70 -17.19 5.85
C ALA A 239 11.99 -17.68 5.17
N ASP A 240 11.90 -18.43 4.05
CA ASP A 240 13.08 -18.86 3.28
C ASP A 240 13.80 -17.66 2.65
N VAL A 241 13.07 -16.68 2.10
CA VAL A 241 13.65 -15.42 1.59
C VAL A 241 14.35 -14.65 2.72
N CYS A 242 13.73 -14.55 3.91
CA CYS A 242 14.39 -13.92 5.05
C CYS A 242 15.68 -14.65 5.47
N ASP A 243 15.67 -15.97 5.50
CA ASP A 243 16.87 -16.79 5.76
C ASP A 243 17.95 -16.52 4.71
N GLU A 244 17.56 -16.55 3.43
CA GLU A 244 18.46 -16.27 2.31
C GLU A 244 19.12 -14.90 2.43
N VAL A 245 18.36 -13.82 2.63
CA VAL A 245 18.92 -12.46 2.64
C VAL A 245 19.73 -12.15 3.91
N THR A 246 19.33 -12.70 5.06
CA THR A 246 20.04 -12.47 6.33
C THR A 246 21.24 -13.40 6.52
N GLY A 247 21.26 -14.55 5.85
CA GLY A 247 22.22 -15.63 6.09
C GLY A 247 21.99 -16.36 7.42
N GLY A 248 20.88 -16.07 8.09
CA GLY A 248 20.44 -16.70 9.33
C GLY A 248 19.41 -17.80 9.09
N ARG A 249 18.84 -18.32 10.17
CA ARG A 249 17.72 -19.26 10.10
C ARG A 249 16.62 -18.83 11.05
N CYS A 250 15.48 -18.42 10.49
CA CYS A 250 14.33 -17.98 11.26
C CYS A 250 13.61 -19.17 11.93
N ARG A 251 13.13 -18.97 13.16
CA ARG A 251 12.27 -19.94 13.83
C ARG A 251 10.96 -20.07 13.06
N ARG A 252 10.46 -21.31 12.91
CA ARG A 252 9.18 -21.62 12.24
C ARG A 252 8.34 -22.52 13.13
N PHE A 253 7.03 -22.28 13.16
CA PHE A 253 6.09 -23.14 13.89
C PHE A 253 4.81 -23.31 13.09
N ARG A 254 4.30 -24.53 12.99
CA ARG A 254 3.06 -24.82 12.25
C ARG A 254 1.85 -24.44 13.08
N VAL A 255 0.93 -23.68 12.48
CA VAL A 255 -0.31 -23.26 13.13
C VAL A 255 -1.48 -23.56 12.20
N SER A 256 -2.51 -24.24 12.73
CA SER A 256 -3.72 -24.49 11.95
C SER A 256 -4.55 -23.22 11.79
N ARG A 257 -5.31 -23.13 10.70
CA ARG A 257 -6.25 -22.02 10.45
C ARG A 257 -7.24 -21.83 11.62
N ALA A 258 -7.72 -22.94 12.19
CA ALA A 258 -8.68 -22.91 13.29
C ALA A 258 -8.08 -22.29 14.57
N VAL A 259 -6.84 -22.64 14.91
CA VAL A 259 -6.12 -22.08 16.05
C VAL A 259 -5.90 -20.58 15.87
N LEU A 260 -5.43 -20.14 14.69
CA LEU A 260 -5.24 -18.70 14.42
C LEU A 260 -6.55 -17.91 14.49
N ARG A 261 -7.63 -18.43 13.89
CA ARG A 261 -8.95 -17.78 13.95
C ARG A 261 -9.50 -17.72 15.38
N GLY A 262 -9.29 -18.78 16.16
CA GLY A 262 -9.66 -18.81 17.58
C GLY A 262 -8.88 -17.79 18.40
N ALA A 263 -7.56 -17.75 18.24
CA ALA A 263 -6.70 -16.78 18.92
C ALA A 263 -7.08 -15.33 18.58
N ALA A 264 -7.29 -15.02 17.30
CA ALA A 264 -7.73 -13.70 16.85
C ALA A 264 -9.10 -13.33 17.44
N ALA A 265 -10.04 -14.29 17.52
CA ALA A 265 -11.35 -14.05 18.11
C ALA A 265 -11.27 -13.70 19.60
N VAL A 266 -10.42 -14.39 20.35
CA VAL A 266 -10.17 -14.10 21.77
C VAL A 266 -9.49 -12.74 21.95
N LEU A 267 -8.45 -12.44 21.15
CA LEU A 267 -7.74 -11.16 21.21
C LEU A 267 -8.65 -9.98 20.86
N ASP A 268 -9.50 -10.10 19.85
CA ASP A 268 -10.50 -9.07 19.52
C ASP A 268 -11.53 -8.87 20.65
N ALA A 269 -11.92 -9.94 21.36
CA ALA A 269 -12.78 -9.82 22.53
C ALA A 269 -12.06 -9.12 23.70
N VAL A 270 -10.78 -9.45 23.93
CA VAL A 270 -9.95 -8.80 24.95
C VAL A 270 -9.74 -7.32 24.64
N LYS A 271 -9.49 -6.95 23.38
CA LYS A 271 -9.37 -5.54 22.93
C LYS A 271 -10.60 -4.69 23.27
N ARG A 272 -11.80 -5.29 23.30
CA ARG A 272 -13.04 -4.57 23.69
C ARG A 272 -13.10 -4.20 25.16
N VAL A 273 -12.38 -4.94 26.00
CA VAL A 273 -12.38 -4.78 27.47
C VAL A 273 -11.08 -4.12 27.95
N THR A 274 -9.98 -4.37 27.26
CA THR A 274 -8.65 -3.82 27.57
C THR A 274 -8.16 -2.97 26.40
N ARG A 275 -7.38 -1.91 26.69
CA ARG A 275 -6.76 -1.06 25.64
C ARG A 275 -5.46 -1.66 25.08
N ILE A 276 -5.32 -2.98 25.09
CA ILE A 276 -4.12 -3.66 24.56
C ILE A 276 -4.21 -3.65 23.04
N ASP A 277 -3.24 -3.01 22.41
CA ASP A 277 -3.11 -3.03 20.95
C ASP A 277 -2.30 -4.25 20.50
N HIS A 278 -2.89 -5.09 19.64
CA HIS A 278 -2.23 -6.27 19.10
C HIS A 278 -2.53 -6.39 17.60
N PRO A 279 -1.52 -6.64 16.73
CA PRO A 279 -1.71 -6.69 15.27
C PRO A 279 -2.53 -7.88 14.79
N LEU A 280 -2.66 -8.95 15.59
CA LEU A 280 -3.40 -10.16 15.23
C LEU A 280 -4.92 -9.94 15.36
N THR A 281 -5.52 -9.26 14.40
CA THR A 281 -6.98 -9.11 14.29
C THR A 281 -7.59 -10.26 13.48
N ARG A 282 -8.91 -10.48 13.59
CA ARG A 282 -9.62 -11.48 12.77
C ARG A 282 -9.39 -11.26 11.27
N ASP A 283 -9.35 -10.00 10.82
CA ASP A 283 -9.17 -9.69 9.41
C ASP A 283 -7.73 -9.90 8.95
N ALA A 284 -6.74 -9.57 9.79
CA ALA A 284 -5.34 -9.90 9.52
C ALA A 284 -5.16 -11.42 9.40
N VAL A 285 -5.75 -12.19 10.31
CA VAL A 285 -5.72 -13.66 10.25
C VAL A 285 -6.46 -14.19 9.02
N GLU A 286 -7.64 -13.64 8.68
CA GLU A 286 -8.36 -14.07 7.48
C GLU A 286 -7.51 -13.82 6.22
N MET A 287 -6.90 -12.66 6.11
CA MET A 287 -5.95 -12.36 5.02
C MET A 287 -4.78 -13.35 5.01
N MET A 288 -4.17 -13.62 6.17
CA MET A 288 -3.05 -14.57 6.29
C MET A 288 -3.39 -15.99 5.83
N VAL A 289 -4.62 -16.47 6.08
CA VAL A 289 -4.99 -17.87 5.82
C VAL A 289 -5.73 -18.10 4.51
N THR A 290 -6.23 -17.03 3.86
CA THR A 290 -7.04 -17.14 2.63
C THR A 290 -6.39 -16.51 1.42
N MET A 291 -5.35 -15.64 1.59
CA MET A 291 -4.71 -14.98 0.47
C MET A 291 -4.18 -15.99 -0.55
N VAL A 292 -4.45 -15.69 -1.80
CA VAL A 292 -3.99 -16.43 -2.97
C VAL A 292 -3.22 -15.50 -3.90
N ARG A 293 -2.58 -16.07 -4.92
CA ARG A 293 -1.88 -15.28 -5.94
C ARG A 293 -2.84 -14.40 -6.75
N THR A 294 -2.30 -13.36 -7.32
CA THR A 294 -2.95 -12.45 -8.25
C THR A 294 -2.52 -12.73 -9.69
N TYR A 295 -3.27 -12.23 -10.65
CA TYR A 295 -2.90 -12.30 -12.08
C TYR A 295 -2.44 -10.93 -12.55
N ASP A 296 -1.14 -10.69 -12.43
CA ASP A 296 -0.49 -9.40 -12.69
C ASP A 296 0.02 -9.25 -14.13
N THR A 297 0.17 -10.37 -14.88
CA THR A 297 0.75 -10.38 -16.22
C THR A 297 0.18 -9.30 -17.14
N PRO A 298 -1.16 -9.11 -17.25
CA PRO A 298 -1.71 -8.06 -18.11
C PRO A 298 -1.30 -6.65 -17.72
N THR A 299 -1.12 -6.39 -16.41
CA THR A 299 -0.64 -5.09 -15.90
C THR A 299 0.80 -4.84 -16.30
N LEU A 300 1.67 -5.82 -16.07
CA LEU A 300 3.10 -5.71 -16.33
C LEU A 300 3.38 -5.55 -17.82
N GLU A 301 2.68 -6.31 -18.66
CA GLU A 301 2.77 -6.20 -20.12
C GLU A 301 2.24 -4.87 -20.64
N ALA A 302 1.04 -4.44 -20.19
CA ALA A 302 0.41 -3.20 -20.66
C ALA A 302 1.22 -1.95 -20.30
N LEU A 303 1.92 -1.97 -19.16
CA LEU A 303 2.69 -0.83 -18.66
C LEU A 303 4.20 -0.95 -18.92
N GLY A 304 4.67 -2.09 -19.44
CA GLY A 304 6.08 -2.34 -19.71
C GLY A 304 6.94 -2.32 -18.44
N VAL A 305 6.42 -2.88 -17.33
CA VAL A 305 7.10 -2.86 -16.04
C VAL A 305 7.56 -4.27 -15.65
N GLY A 306 8.82 -4.40 -15.24
CA GLY A 306 9.36 -5.58 -14.58
C GLY A 306 9.38 -5.41 -13.07
N LEU A 307 9.18 -6.51 -12.34
CA LEU A 307 9.28 -6.48 -10.88
C LEU A 307 10.72 -6.77 -10.42
N ARG A 308 11.18 -6.06 -9.40
CA ARG A 308 12.43 -6.37 -8.71
C ARG A 308 12.41 -7.77 -8.09
N PRO A 309 13.55 -8.45 -7.97
CA PRO A 309 13.64 -9.67 -7.18
C PRO A 309 13.14 -9.42 -5.75
N VAL A 310 12.30 -10.31 -5.23
CA VAL A 310 11.72 -10.14 -3.88
C VAL A 310 12.78 -10.12 -2.78
N GLN A 311 13.92 -10.76 -3.02
CA GLN A 311 15.08 -10.73 -2.12
C GLN A 311 15.60 -9.30 -1.92
N GLU A 312 15.66 -8.49 -2.98
CA GLU A 312 16.08 -7.09 -2.90
C GLU A 312 15.09 -6.28 -2.05
N THR A 313 13.79 -6.43 -2.32
CA THR A 313 12.72 -5.77 -1.57
C THR A 313 12.77 -6.10 -0.08
N ILE A 314 12.91 -7.39 0.26
CA ILE A 314 12.99 -7.84 1.66
C ILE A 314 14.28 -7.36 2.31
N ALA A 315 15.43 -7.46 1.63
CA ALA A 315 16.70 -6.97 2.17
C ALA A 315 16.67 -5.47 2.50
N ASP A 316 16.14 -4.64 1.59
CA ASP A 316 16.02 -3.20 1.81
C ASP A 316 15.03 -2.86 2.94
N SER A 317 13.92 -3.60 3.03
CA SER A 317 12.98 -3.48 4.14
C SER A 317 13.63 -3.78 5.49
N LEU A 318 14.41 -4.87 5.57
CA LEU A 318 15.08 -5.27 6.80
C LEU A 318 16.20 -4.30 7.19
N ARG A 319 16.97 -3.79 6.21
CA ARG A 319 17.98 -2.74 6.45
C ARG A 319 17.33 -1.49 7.04
N TRP A 320 16.24 -1.02 6.45
CA TRP A 320 15.52 0.14 6.94
C TRP A 320 15.00 -0.10 8.37
N LEU A 321 14.37 -1.25 8.66
CA LEU A 321 13.90 -1.57 10.01
C LEU A 321 15.03 -1.53 11.05
N ALA A 322 16.23 -1.96 10.66
CA ALA A 322 17.38 -1.92 11.55
C ALA A 322 17.98 -0.50 11.70
N GLN A 323 18.05 0.27 10.62
CA GLN A 323 18.54 1.66 10.62
C GLN A 323 17.69 2.57 11.50
N GLU A 324 16.37 2.41 11.43
CA GLU A 324 15.40 3.19 12.22
C GLU A 324 15.20 2.62 13.65
N GLY A 325 15.96 1.57 14.04
CA GLY A 325 15.89 0.99 15.38
C GLY A 325 14.62 0.16 15.66
N HIS A 326 13.81 -0.14 14.64
CA HIS A 326 12.63 -1.01 14.77
C HIS A 326 12.98 -2.49 14.91
N LEU A 327 14.17 -2.90 14.47
CA LEU A 327 14.69 -4.26 14.55
C LEU A 327 16.16 -4.23 14.99
N ALA A 328 16.54 -5.09 15.94
CA ALA A 328 17.93 -5.17 16.38
C ALA A 328 18.85 -5.58 15.21
N THR A 329 19.95 -4.87 15.00
CA THR A 329 20.91 -5.09 13.90
C THR A 329 21.41 -6.54 13.83
N GLY A 330 21.58 -7.22 14.97
CA GLY A 330 21.93 -8.65 15.01
C GLY A 330 20.89 -9.60 14.38
N LYS A 331 19.64 -9.16 14.20
CA LYS A 331 18.57 -9.96 13.57
C LYS A 331 18.63 -9.96 12.04
N ILE A 332 19.32 -9.00 11.44
CA ILE A 332 19.46 -8.92 9.98
C ILE A 332 20.72 -9.62 9.44
N GLY A 333 21.52 -10.25 10.33
CA GLY A 333 22.65 -11.10 9.97
C GLY A 333 23.64 -10.42 9.03
N ARG A 334 23.94 -11.03 7.87
CA ARG A 334 24.92 -10.49 6.91
C ARG A 334 24.54 -9.12 6.32
N LEU A 335 23.27 -8.70 6.42
CA LEU A 335 22.85 -7.36 5.96
C LEU A 335 23.36 -6.25 6.89
N ALA A 336 23.78 -6.57 8.13
CA ALA A 336 24.30 -5.61 9.10
C ALA A 336 25.55 -4.85 8.61
N GLY A 337 26.40 -5.49 7.81
CA GLY A 337 27.60 -4.87 7.26
C GLY A 337 27.35 -3.72 6.25
N SER A 338 26.11 -3.58 5.77
CA SER A 338 25.69 -2.50 4.88
C SER A 338 24.85 -1.42 5.57
N VAL A 339 24.62 -1.55 6.88
CA VAL A 339 23.98 -0.53 7.71
C VAL A 339 25.08 0.38 8.24
N ALA A 340 25.13 1.63 7.74
CA ALA A 340 26.04 2.63 8.30
C ALA A 340 25.68 2.90 9.77
N PRO A 341 26.67 3.15 10.64
CA PRO A 341 26.44 3.44 12.05
C PRO A 341 25.69 4.76 12.26
#